data_2223cf5276f3e41ed62305dc78f7948e
#
_entry.id   2223cf5276f3e41ed62305dc78f7948e
#
_cell.length_a   1.000
_cell.length_b   1.000
_cell.length_c   1.000
_cell.angle_alpha   90.00
_cell.angle_beta   90.00
_cell.angle_gamma   90.00
#
_symmetry.space_group_name_H-M   'P 1'
#
loop_
_entity.id
_entity.type
_entity.pdbx_description
1 polymer ?
#
loop_
_entity_poly.entity_id
_entity_poly.type
_entity_poly.pdbx_seq_one_letter_code
_entity_poly.pdbx_strand_id
1 'polypeptide(L)'
;MEKWPLGVFTSVDAGLGVKLEVAHELGVPTIQIHAPHEQTRTKEAAEAVLARLKQFGIELTCVFGGFEGESYADIPTVVRTVGLVPPATRAARVREMKEISDFAKLLGCKVVALHIGFVPHDTTDPLYQEIVAVAQDQC
;
A
#
# COMPACT_ATOMS: atom_id res chain seq x y z
N MET A 1 -28.36 -12.69 0.08
CA MET A 1 -27.01 -12.45 -0.46
C MET A 1 -26.37 -11.43 0.45
N GLU A 2 -25.29 -11.81 1.12
CA GLU A 2 -24.56 -10.92 2.00
C GLU A 2 -23.93 -9.79 1.16
N LYS A 3 -24.17 -8.55 1.54
CA LYS A 3 -23.60 -7.40 0.82
C LYS A 3 -22.19 -7.14 1.37
N TRP A 4 -21.21 -7.16 0.52
CA TRP A 4 -19.86 -6.76 0.91
C TRP A 4 -19.82 -5.27 1.25
N PRO A 5 -19.09 -4.88 2.29
CA PRO A 5 -18.94 -3.48 2.62
C PRO A 5 -18.19 -2.74 1.50
N LEU A 6 -18.69 -1.56 1.14
CA LEU A 6 -18.00 -0.68 0.19
C LEU A 6 -17.00 0.18 0.96
N GLY A 7 -15.85 0.41 0.36
CA GLY A 7 -14.82 1.27 0.90
C GLY A 7 -14.25 2.21 -0.15
N VAL A 8 -13.47 3.18 0.32
CA VAL A 8 -12.72 4.10 -0.54
C VAL A 8 -11.25 4.09 -0.19
N PHE A 9 -10.44 4.53 -1.12
CA PHE A 9 -9.01 4.72 -0.93
C PHE A 9 -8.73 6.11 -0.35
N THR A 10 -7.87 6.19 0.66
CA THR A 10 -7.48 7.43 1.34
C THR A 10 -5.98 7.46 1.61
N SER A 11 -5.47 8.58 2.08
CA SER A 11 -4.07 8.71 2.52
C SER A 11 -3.94 9.63 3.72
N VAL A 12 -2.83 9.53 4.43
CA VAL A 12 -2.46 10.44 5.53
C VAL A 12 -1.88 11.74 4.97
N ASP A 13 -0.86 11.64 4.13
CA ASP A 13 -0.08 12.76 3.60
C ASP A 13 0.30 12.63 2.12
N ALA A 14 0.09 11.47 1.50
CA ALA A 14 0.50 11.21 0.13
C ALA A 14 -0.41 11.85 -0.94
N GLY A 15 -1.54 12.46 -0.56
CA GLY A 15 -2.45 13.14 -1.48
C GLY A 15 -3.23 12.23 -2.44
N LEU A 16 -3.19 10.91 -2.23
CA LEU A 16 -3.89 9.93 -3.05
C LEU A 16 -5.22 9.51 -2.42
N GLY A 17 -6.24 9.35 -3.25
CA GLY A 17 -7.58 9.00 -2.78
C GLY A 17 -8.33 10.19 -2.19
N VAL A 18 -9.36 9.92 -1.42
CA VAL A 18 -10.17 10.94 -0.74
C VAL A 18 -9.62 11.25 0.65
N LYS A 19 -9.94 12.42 1.20
CA LYS A 19 -9.67 12.70 2.61
C LYS A 19 -10.57 11.85 3.51
N LEU A 20 -10.12 11.54 4.71
CA LEU A 20 -10.87 10.70 5.65
C LEU A 20 -12.24 11.31 6.03
N GLU A 21 -12.33 12.65 6.08
CA GLU A 21 -13.58 13.37 6.28
C GLU A 21 -14.60 13.11 5.16
N VAL A 22 -14.09 13.09 3.91
CA VAL A 22 -14.94 12.79 2.75
C VAL A 22 -15.40 11.33 2.78
N ALA A 23 -14.56 10.39 3.20
CA ALA A 23 -14.97 9.00 3.40
C ALA A 23 -16.10 8.90 4.44
N HIS A 24 -16.00 9.66 5.53
CA HIS A 24 -17.05 9.74 6.55
C HIS A 24 -18.34 10.37 6.01
N GLU A 25 -18.27 11.47 5.26
CA GLU A 25 -19.43 12.13 4.63
C GLU A 25 -20.13 11.21 3.62
N LEU A 26 -19.37 10.38 2.89
CA LEU A 26 -19.91 9.38 1.98
C LEU A 26 -20.59 8.20 2.71
N GLY A 27 -20.41 8.07 4.02
CA GLY A 27 -20.99 7.00 4.82
C GLY A 27 -20.40 5.61 4.50
N VAL A 28 -19.18 5.54 3.98
CA VAL A 28 -18.54 4.24 3.71
C VAL A 28 -18.00 3.63 5.01
N PRO A 29 -18.24 2.32 5.25
CA PRO A 29 -17.83 1.67 6.48
C PRO A 29 -16.34 1.30 6.53
N THR A 30 -15.66 1.26 5.39
CA THR A 30 -14.27 0.77 5.30
C THR A 30 -13.41 1.67 4.43
N ILE A 31 -12.10 1.66 4.72
CA ILE A 31 -11.09 2.30 3.86
C ILE A 31 -9.88 1.40 3.63
N GLN A 32 -9.18 1.66 2.54
CA GLN A 32 -7.77 1.35 2.38
C GLN A 32 -6.98 2.66 2.50
N ILE A 33 -5.81 2.61 3.13
CA ILE A 33 -4.97 3.79 3.31
C ILE A 33 -3.66 3.63 2.54
N HIS A 34 -3.30 4.63 1.75
CA HIS A 34 -1.95 4.71 1.18
C HIS A 34 -0.96 4.97 2.33
N ALA A 35 0.10 4.17 2.40
CA ALA A 35 1.14 4.34 3.40
C ALA A 35 1.68 5.79 3.35
N PRO A 36 1.87 6.45 4.48
CA PRO A 36 2.41 7.80 4.51
C PRO A 36 3.89 7.81 4.10
N HIS A 37 4.43 8.98 3.83
CA HIS A 37 5.86 9.17 3.64
C HIS A 37 6.66 8.67 4.85
N GLU A 38 7.92 8.27 4.64
CA GLU A 38 8.79 7.68 5.65
C GLU A 38 8.79 8.46 6.97
N GLN A 39 8.94 9.79 6.90
CA GLN A 39 8.97 10.66 8.08
C GLN A 39 7.66 10.72 8.87
N THR A 40 6.56 10.25 8.27
CA THR A 40 5.23 10.22 8.93
C THR A 40 4.87 8.82 9.44
N ARG A 41 5.70 7.80 9.20
CA ARG A 41 5.47 6.42 9.66
C ARG A 41 5.82 6.28 11.14
N THR A 42 5.29 7.16 11.99
CA THR A 42 5.55 7.20 13.43
C THR A 42 4.39 6.64 14.25
N LYS A 43 4.67 6.31 15.51
CA LYS A 43 3.65 5.87 16.46
C LYS A 43 2.58 6.93 16.68
N GLU A 44 3.00 8.18 16.81
CA GLU A 44 2.11 9.33 17.04
C GLU A 44 1.18 9.54 15.85
N ALA A 45 1.68 9.40 14.62
CA ALA A 45 0.86 9.49 13.42
C ALA A 45 -0.13 8.31 13.34
N ALA A 46 0.29 7.10 13.69
CA ALA A 46 -0.60 5.94 13.76
C ALA A 46 -1.71 6.13 14.78
N GLU A 47 -1.39 6.61 15.99
CA GLU A 47 -2.37 6.90 17.04
C GLU A 47 -3.38 7.98 16.59
N ALA A 48 -2.93 9.01 15.89
CA ALA A 48 -3.81 10.06 15.35
C ALA A 48 -4.77 9.48 14.29
N VAL A 49 -4.29 8.64 13.37
CA VAL A 49 -5.13 7.96 12.39
C VAL A 49 -6.17 7.07 13.07
N LEU A 50 -5.75 6.24 14.02
CA LEU A 50 -6.65 5.35 14.75
C LEU A 50 -7.73 6.11 15.52
N ALA A 51 -7.39 7.23 16.16
CA ALA A 51 -8.36 8.09 16.84
C ALA A 51 -9.42 8.62 15.88
N ARG A 52 -9.01 9.05 14.66
CA ARG A 52 -9.92 9.52 13.63
C ARG A 52 -10.82 8.42 13.07
N LEU A 53 -10.26 7.25 12.79
CA LEU A 53 -11.02 6.08 12.34
C LEU A 53 -12.09 5.69 13.37
N LYS A 54 -11.70 5.66 14.64
CA LYS A 54 -12.64 5.40 15.75
C LYS A 54 -13.75 6.46 15.85
N GLN A 55 -13.38 7.75 15.74
CA GLN A 55 -14.34 8.87 15.75
C GLN A 55 -15.39 8.74 14.65
N PHE A 56 -14.97 8.33 13.45
CA PHE A 56 -15.84 8.21 12.28
C PHE A 56 -16.52 6.84 12.15
N GLY A 57 -16.16 5.86 12.98
CA GLY A 57 -16.71 4.51 12.88
C GLY A 57 -16.30 3.79 11.60
N ILE A 58 -15.10 4.09 11.06
CA ILE A 58 -14.58 3.54 9.82
C ILE A 58 -13.52 2.48 10.15
N GLU A 59 -13.59 1.33 9.46
CA GLU A 59 -12.62 0.24 9.60
C GLU A 59 -11.51 0.36 8.55
N LEU A 60 -10.25 0.17 8.98
CA LEU A 60 -9.10 0.05 8.09
C LEU A 60 -8.92 -1.40 7.65
N THR A 61 -9.00 -1.65 6.35
CA THR A 61 -8.91 -3.00 5.78
C THR A 61 -7.56 -3.32 5.16
N CYS A 62 -6.80 -2.30 4.72
CA CYS A 62 -5.50 -2.50 4.07
C CYS A 62 -4.64 -1.24 4.16
N VAL A 63 -3.32 -1.43 4.34
CA VAL A 63 -2.31 -0.40 4.10
C VAL A 63 -1.66 -0.68 2.76
N PHE A 64 -1.75 0.27 1.83
CA PHE A 64 -1.22 0.13 0.47
C PHE A 64 0.13 0.83 0.35
N GLY A 65 1.17 0.08 -0.03
CA GLY A 65 2.49 0.60 -0.35
C GLY A 65 2.58 1.08 -1.79
N GLY A 66 3.01 2.30 -1.98
CA GLY A 66 3.45 2.86 -3.26
C GLY A 66 4.83 3.45 -3.09
N PHE A 67 5.59 3.53 -4.16
CA PHE A 67 6.98 3.94 -4.12
C PHE A 67 7.22 5.21 -4.91
N GLU A 68 8.14 6.03 -4.43
CA GLU A 68 8.58 7.21 -5.18
C GLU A 68 9.13 6.81 -6.55
N GLY A 69 8.82 7.63 -7.57
CA GLY A 69 9.28 7.42 -8.95
C GLY A 69 8.48 6.40 -9.75
N GLU A 70 7.41 5.82 -9.20
CA GLU A 70 6.48 5.01 -9.99
C GLU A 70 5.71 5.88 -10.98
N SER A 71 5.55 5.37 -12.20
CA SER A 71 4.78 6.04 -13.24
C SER A 71 3.98 5.05 -14.06
N TYR A 72 2.74 5.39 -14.30
CA TYR A 72 1.75 4.58 -15.03
C TYR A 72 1.40 5.21 -16.40
N ALA A 73 2.30 6.03 -16.96
CA ALA A 73 2.07 6.77 -18.21
C ALA A 73 1.86 5.83 -19.41
N ASP A 74 2.64 4.76 -19.50
CA ASP A 74 2.55 3.72 -20.52
C ASP A 74 3.15 2.40 -20.02
N ILE A 75 2.88 1.29 -20.74
CA ILE A 75 3.38 -0.04 -20.37
C ILE A 75 4.92 -0.09 -20.26
N PRO A 76 5.71 0.44 -21.22
CA PRO A 76 7.17 0.48 -21.08
C PRO A 76 7.65 1.21 -19.81
N THR A 77 6.96 2.26 -19.41
CA THR A 77 7.27 3.00 -18.18
C THR A 77 6.90 2.20 -16.94
N VAL A 78 5.75 1.54 -16.92
CA VAL A 78 5.35 0.62 -15.83
C VAL A 78 6.39 -0.47 -15.66
N VAL A 79 6.84 -1.12 -16.74
CA VAL A 79 7.87 -2.17 -16.70
C VAL A 79 9.16 -1.69 -16.04
N ARG A 80 9.56 -0.43 -16.29
CA ARG A 80 10.80 0.14 -15.74
C ARG A 80 10.67 0.69 -14.33
N THR A 81 9.48 1.12 -13.92
CA THR A 81 9.36 1.99 -12.74
C THR A 81 8.44 1.46 -11.63
N VAL A 82 7.58 0.49 -11.89
CA VAL A 82 6.55 0.10 -10.91
C VAL A 82 6.91 -1.15 -10.14
N GLY A 83 6.69 -1.11 -8.83
CA GLY A 83 6.74 -2.25 -7.92
C GLY A 83 8.14 -2.79 -7.64
N LEU A 84 8.20 -4.08 -7.36
CA LEU A 84 9.42 -4.79 -6.96
C LEU A 84 10.16 -5.46 -8.14
N VAL A 85 9.54 -5.50 -9.33
CA VAL A 85 10.12 -6.15 -10.52
C VAL A 85 11.37 -5.43 -11.02
N PRO A 86 11.45 -4.07 -11.10
CA PRO A 86 12.64 -3.38 -11.60
C PRO A 86 13.87 -3.63 -10.71
N PRO A 87 14.96 -4.24 -11.23
CA PRO A 87 16.12 -4.60 -10.40
C PRO A 87 16.81 -3.40 -9.75
N ALA A 88 16.84 -2.26 -10.43
CA ALA A 88 17.54 -1.05 -9.97
C ALA A 88 16.96 -0.47 -8.66
N THR A 89 15.67 -0.62 -8.42
CA THR A 89 14.97 -0.06 -7.25
C THR A 89 14.54 -1.11 -6.24
N ARG A 90 14.59 -2.40 -6.62
CA ARG A 90 14.04 -3.51 -5.83
C ARG A 90 14.52 -3.54 -4.38
N ALA A 91 15.83 -3.48 -4.17
CA ALA A 91 16.40 -3.60 -2.82
C ALA A 91 15.96 -2.46 -1.89
N ALA A 92 15.82 -1.25 -2.40
CA ALA A 92 15.32 -0.10 -1.63
C ALA A 92 13.82 -0.30 -1.30
N ARG A 93 13.02 -0.69 -2.28
CA ARG A 93 11.57 -0.90 -2.14
C ARG A 93 11.21 -2.08 -1.23
N VAL A 94 12.00 -3.13 -1.23
CA VAL A 94 11.88 -4.25 -0.27
C VAL A 94 12.08 -3.75 1.16
N ARG A 95 13.07 -2.91 1.42
CA ARG A 95 13.25 -2.29 2.75
C ARG A 95 12.06 -1.40 3.11
N GLU A 96 11.65 -0.54 2.19
CA GLU A 96 10.52 0.36 2.40
C GLU A 96 9.21 -0.41 2.69
N MET A 97 8.97 -1.55 2.03
CA MET A 97 7.82 -2.40 2.33
C MET A 97 7.84 -2.96 3.74
N LYS A 98 9.02 -3.30 4.28
CA LYS A 98 9.15 -3.72 5.68
C LYS A 98 8.79 -2.60 6.65
N GLU A 99 9.22 -1.36 6.38
CA GLU A 99 8.84 -0.18 7.16
C GLU A 99 7.34 0.13 7.08
N ILE A 100 6.74 -0.02 5.89
CA ILE A 100 5.30 0.10 5.68
C ILE A 100 4.55 -0.98 6.48
N SER A 101 5.07 -2.22 6.49
CA SER A 101 4.49 -3.31 7.26
C SER A 101 4.58 -3.05 8.77
N ASP A 102 5.66 -2.46 9.25
CA ASP A 102 5.79 -2.07 10.65
C ASP A 102 4.81 -0.94 11.01
N PHE A 103 4.59 0.03 10.14
CA PHE A 103 3.56 1.04 10.31
C PHE A 103 2.14 0.43 10.31
N ALA A 104 1.86 -0.53 9.42
CA ALA A 104 0.60 -1.26 9.42
C ALA A 104 0.34 -2.00 10.73
N LYS A 105 1.38 -2.57 11.37
CA LYS A 105 1.28 -3.17 12.71
C LYS A 105 0.89 -2.14 13.77
N LEU A 106 1.43 -0.91 13.72
CA LEU A 106 1.03 0.16 14.63
C LEU A 106 -0.45 0.53 14.46
N LEU A 107 -0.99 0.43 13.24
CA LEU A 107 -2.40 0.61 12.94
C LEU A 107 -3.28 -0.62 13.28
N GLY A 108 -2.69 -1.73 13.72
CA GLY A 108 -3.42 -2.99 13.93
C GLY A 108 -3.94 -3.62 12.63
N CYS A 109 -3.46 -3.16 11.47
CA CYS A 109 -3.86 -3.68 10.16
C CYS A 109 -3.00 -4.89 9.79
N LYS A 110 -3.66 -6.00 9.43
CA LYS A 110 -3.00 -7.27 9.09
C LYS A 110 -2.73 -7.44 7.60
N VAL A 111 -3.22 -6.52 6.77
CA VAL A 111 -3.13 -6.62 5.32
C VAL A 111 -2.31 -5.45 4.80
N VAL A 112 -1.25 -5.77 4.10
CA VAL A 112 -0.44 -4.82 3.33
C VAL A 112 -0.48 -5.22 1.86
N ALA A 113 -0.67 -4.26 0.97
CA ALA A 113 -0.74 -4.48 -0.46
C ALA A 113 0.21 -3.55 -1.21
N LEU A 114 0.59 -3.93 -2.42
CA LEU A 114 1.38 -3.11 -3.34
C LEU A 114 1.09 -3.52 -4.79
N HIS A 115 1.47 -2.69 -5.74
CA HIS A 115 1.64 -3.12 -7.12
C HIS A 115 3.01 -3.78 -7.25
N ILE A 116 3.04 -5.09 -7.52
CA ILE A 116 4.29 -5.83 -7.61
C ILE A 116 5.14 -5.43 -8.83
N GLY A 117 4.49 -4.88 -9.87
CA GLY A 117 5.10 -4.50 -11.14
C GLY A 117 4.78 -5.49 -12.26
N PHE A 118 5.53 -5.40 -13.35
CA PHE A 118 5.28 -6.18 -14.56
C PHE A 118 6.03 -7.52 -14.50
N VAL A 119 5.39 -8.54 -13.91
CA VAL A 119 5.98 -9.87 -13.74
C VAL A 119 6.07 -10.59 -15.09
N PRO A 120 7.21 -11.24 -15.43
CA PRO A 120 7.30 -12.08 -16.61
C PRO A 120 6.23 -13.17 -16.65
N HIS A 121 5.68 -13.47 -17.84
CA HIS A 121 4.67 -14.52 -17.99
C HIS A 121 5.28 -15.93 -18.01
N ASP A 122 6.55 -16.05 -18.42
CA ASP A 122 7.27 -17.33 -18.43
C ASP A 122 7.81 -17.61 -17.01
N THR A 123 7.28 -18.67 -16.42
CA THR A 123 7.69 -19.09 -15.07
C THR A 123 9.13 -19.62 -15.01
N THR A 124 9.74 -19.92 -16.16
CA THR A 124 11.17 -20.33 -16.24
C THR A 124 12.11 -19.15 -16.37
N ASP A 125 11.58 -17.94 -16.57
CA ASP A 125 12.39 -16.71 -16.60
C ASP A 125 13.08 -16.51 -15.22
N PRO A 126 14.41 -16.31 -15.19
CA PRO A 126 15.11 -16.04 -13.93
C PRO A 126 14.52 -14.87 -13.14
N LEU A 127 14.04 -13.83 -13.81
CA LEU A 127 13.40 -12.69 -13.15
C LEU A 127 12.09 -13.10 -12.46
N TYR A 128 11.29 -14.00 -13.06
CA TYR A 128 10.10 -14.54 -12.42
C TYR A 128 10.47 -15.23 -11.10
N GLN A 129 11.49 -16.11 -11.12
CA GLN A 129 11.92 -16.84 -9.93
C GLN A 129 12.44 -15.89 -8.83
N GLU A 130 13.21 -14.86 -9.22
CA GLU A 130 13.66 -13.83 -8.29
C GLU A 130 12.48 -13.10 -7.62
N ILE A 131 11.45 -12.72 -8.39
CA ILE A 131 10.28 -12.00 -7.85
C ILE A 131 9.44 -12.89 -6.94
N VAL A 132 9.30 -14.18 -7.26
CA VAL A 132 8.65 -15.14 -6.35
C VAL A 132 9.37 -15.18 -5.01
N ALA A 133 10.70 -15.30 -5.01
CA ALA A 133 11.49 -15.32 -3.78
C ALA A 133 11.36 -14.00 -2.98
N VAL A 134 11.39 -12.86 -3.67
CA VAL A 134 11.18 -11.54 -3.05
C VAL A 134 9.80 -11.42 -2.44
N ALA A 135 8.74 -11.86 -3.13
CA ALA A 135 7.38 -11.81 -2.62
C ALA A 135 7.21 -12.69 -1.38
N GLN A 136 7.81 -13.88 -1.37
CA GLN A 136 7.80 -14.77 -0.21
C GLN A 136 8.52 -14.19 1.02
N ASP A 137 9.62 -13.43 0.83
CA ASP A 137 10.34 -12.74 1.91
C ASP A 137 9.53 -11.57 2.52
N GLN A 138 8.49 -11.08 1.84
CA GLN A 138 7.62 -10.01 2.35
C GLN A 138 6.41 -10.54 3.14
N CYS A 139 6.09 -11.82 3.04
CA CYS A 139 5.00 -12.46 3.76
C CYS A 139 5.43 -12.97 5.13
#